data_eafe95179be89663fb90abe50d9a070e
#
_entry.id   eafe95179be89663fb90abe50d9a070e
#
_cell.length_a   1.000
_cell.length_b   1.000
_cell.length_c   1.000
_cell.angle_alpha   90.00
_cell.angle_beta   90.00
_cell.angle_gamma   90.00
#
_symmetry.space_group_name_H-M   'P 1'
#
loop_
_entity.id
_entity.type
_entity.pdbx_description
1 polymer ?
#
loop_
_entity_poly.entity_id
_entity_poly.type
_entity_poly.pdbx_seq_one_letter_code
_entity_poly.pdbx_strand_id
1 'polypeptide(L)'
;RRVLFRSIEQWELPSAPSAKTVQPVEGTLTVDRNNETLTVKGNNFQVAFSTRNGEMTELNYTGKNLIKEGLQPNFWRPLTDNDIPNGHLIRCGTWRNAGRDAKLQNIEVAEAGQTATVTATYRMEEQDADLQTLYKITPDGKVQVTMHFTPGKKPLSEMPRLGMRMILPAEYEMMTWLGRGPQETYADRKTGALIGLY
;
A
#
# COMPACT_ATOMS: atom_id res chain seq x y z
N ARG A 1 -31.76 38.80 -7.10
CA ARG A 1 -31.34 37.37 -7.01
C ARG A 1 -30.73 37.16 -5.63
N ARG A 2 -31.43 36.44 -4.74
CA ARG A 2 -30.81 35.99 -3.48
C ARG A 2 -29.92 34.78 -3.80
N VAL A 3 -28.62 34.89 -3.57
CA VAL A 3 -27.71 33.77 -3.58
C VAL A 3 -27.87 33.06 -2.24
N LEU A 4 -28.46 31.89 -2.25
CA LEU A 4 -28.51 31.01 -1.08
C LEU A 4 -27.20 30.27 -1.02
N PHE A 5 -26.32 30.63 -0.12
CA PHE A 5 -25.16 29.82 0.24
C PHE A 5 -25.69 28.60 1.01
N ARG A 6 -25.43 27.42 0.50
CA ARG A 6 -25.63 26.16 1.23
C ARG A 6 -24.26 25.67 1.70
N SER A 7 -24.09 25.58 2.99
CA SER A 7 -22.99 24.82 3.59
C SER A 7 -23.46 23.40 3.85
N ILE A 8 -22.61 22.44 3.60
CA ILE A 8 -22.83 21.03 3.94
C ILE A 8 -21.74 20.65 4.93
N GLU A 9 -22.16 20.13 6.09
CA GLU A 9 -21.25 19.67 7.14
C GLU A 9 -21.59 18.23 7.50
N GLN A 10 -20.56 17.46 7.85
CA GLN A 10 -20.70 16.12 8.39
C GLN A 10 -20.22 16.11 9.84
N TRP A 11 -21.02 15.52 10.69
CA TRP A 11 -20.75 15.34 12.10
C TRP A 11 -20.57 13.86 12.40
N GLU A 12 -19.51 13.52 13.11
CA GLU A 12 -19.34 12.19 13.64
C GLU A 12 -20.19 12.04 14.89
N LEU A 13 -21.17 11.15 14.85
CA LEU A 13 -21.95 10.82 16.05
C LEU A 13 -21.10 9.92 16.95
N PRO A 14 -21.02 10.22 18.25
CA PRO A 14 -20.34 9.35 19.20
C PRO A 14 -21.02 7.98 19.19
N SER A 15 -20.35 7.00 18.61
CA SER A 15 -20.77 5.60 18.68
C SER A 15 -19.90 4.87 19.69
N ALA A 16 -20.51 4.06 20.55
CA ALA A 16 -19.72 3.15 21.36
C ALA A 16 -18.89 2.25 20.43
N PRO A 17 -17.57 2.10 20.67
CA PRO A 17 -16.76 1.20 19.86
C PRO A 17 -17.37 -0.20 19.95
N SER A 18 -17.89 -0.68 18.84
CA SER A 18 -18.30 -2.07 18.73
C SER A 18 -17.03 -2.91 18.90
N ALA A 19 -16.91 -3.61 20.01
CA ALA A 19 -15.86 -4.59 20.18
C ALA A 19 -16.06 -5.66 19.10
N LYS A 20 -15.34 -5.51 17.98
CA LYS A 20 -15.27 -6.58 16.97
C LYS A 20 -14.58 -7.76 17.64
N THR A 21 -15.34 -8.75 18.04
CA THR A 21 -14.81 -10.04 18.41
C THR A 21 -14.10 -10.58 17.18
N VAL A 22 -12.77 -10.54 17.19
CA VAL A 22 -11.99 -11.18 16.14
C VAL A 22 -12.19 -12.68 16.31
N GLN A 23 -13.04 -13.26 15.49
CA GLN A 23 -13.21 -14.71 15.44
C GLN A 23 -11.88 -15.33 15.00
N PRO A 24 -11.43 -16.41 15.64
CA PRO A 24 -10.29 -17.17 15.17
C PRO A 24 -10.53 -17.58 13.70
N VAL A 25 -9.59 -17.28 12.85
CA VAL A 25 -9.67 -17.69 11.44
C VAL A 25 -9.16 -19.13 11.37
N GLU A 26 -10.06 -20.08 11.13
CA GLU A 26 -9.71 -21.48 10.95
C GLU A 26 -9.17 -21.73 9.55
N GLY A 27 -8.17 -22.59 9.44
CA GLY A 27 -7.55 -23.00 8.18
C GLY A 27 -6.05 -23.22 8.31
N THR A 28 -5.48 -23.81 7.28
CA THR A 28 -4.03 -24.04 7.17
C THR A 28 -3.46 -23.26 6.02
N LEU A 29 -2.24 -22.76 6.22
CA LEU A 29 -1.42 -22.20 5.16
C LEU A 29 -0.31 -23.19 4.83
N THR A 30 0.10 -23.25 3.58
CA THR A 30 1.31 -23.93 3.13
C THR A 30 2.24 -22.92 2.51
N VAL A 31 3.52 -23.04 2.82
CA VAL A 31 4.57 -22.18 2.29
C VAL A 31 5.48 -23.01 1.42
N ASP A 32 5.61 -22.60 0.16
CA ASP A 32 6.52 -23.17 -0.81
C ASP A 32 7.57 -22.14 -1.20
N ARG A 33 8.84 -22.52 -1.20
CA ARG A 33 9.93 -21.67 -1.63
C ARG A 33 10.87 -22.39 -2.57
N ASN A 34 11.15 -21.77 -3.70
CA ASN A 34 12.20 -22.17 -4.62
C ASN A 34 13.16 -21.00 -4.91
N ASN A 35 14.07 -21.17 -5.87
CA ASN A 35 15.05 -20.13 -6.20
C ASN A 35 14.46 -18.84 -6.81
N GLU A 36 13.24 -18.89 -7.34
CA GLU A 36 12.62 -17.77 -8.05
C GLU A 36 11.40 -17.19 -7.32
N THR A 37 10.70 -18.05 -6.58
CA THR A 37 9.42 -17.70 -5.98
C THR A 37 9.30 -18.18 -4.53
N LEU A 38 8.62 -17.37 -3.72
CA LEU A 38 8.10 -17.72 -2.41
C LEU A 38 6.58 -17.63 -2.49
N THR A 39 5.88 -18.73 -2.22
CA THR A 39 4.44 -18.83 -2.39
C THR A 39 3.79 -19.23 -1.07
N VAL A 40 2.73 -18.52 -0.71
CA VAL A 40 1.86 -18.84 0.43
C VAL A 40 0.49 -19.21 -0.13
N LYS A 41 0.02 -20.43 0.18
CA LYS A 41 -1.25 -20.98 -0.29
C LYS A 41 -2.19 -21.24 0.88
N GLY A 42 -3.43 -20.84 0.71
CA GLY A 42 -4.55 -21.26 1.55
C GLY A 42 -5.54 -22.11 0.74
N ASN A 43 -6.72 -22.31 1.28
CA ASN A 43 -7.69 -23.23 0.67
C ASN A 43 -8.14 -22.76 -0.74
N ASN A 44 -8.47 -21.47 -0.90
CA ASN A 44 -9.01 -20.91 -2.15
C ASN A 44 -8.20 -19.72 -2.66
N PHE A 45 -6.96 -19.55 -2.20
CA PHE A 45 -6.12 -18.45 -2.61
C PHE A 45 -4.64 -18.83 -2.63
N GLN A 46 -3.88 -18.04 -3.37
CA GLN A 46 -2.43 -18.12 -3.44
C GLN A 46 -1.85 -16.72 -3.56
N VAL A 47 -0.79 -16.46 -2.80
CA VAL A 47 0.01 -15.24 -2.90
C VAL A 47 1.45 -15.63 -3.19
N ALA A 48 2.04 -15.10 -4.26
CA ALA A 48 3.42 -15.40 -4.62
C ALA A 48 4.27 -14.13 -4.69
N PHE A 49 5.54 -14.29 -4.35
CA PHE A 49 6.55 -13.24 -4.34
C PHE A 49 7.78 -13.69 -5.12
N SER A 50 8.38 -12.78 -5.85
CA SER A 50 9.68 -12.99 -6.47
C SER A 50 10.79 -12.95 -5.42
N THR A 51 11.61 -13.99 -5.37
CA THR A 51 12.79 -14.01 -4.49
C THR A 51 13.92 -13.11 -5.00
N ARG A 52 13.84 -12.65 -6.25
CA ARG A 52 14.84 -11.80 -6.89
C ARG A 52 14.71 -10.33 -6.49
N ASN A 53 13.47 -9.83 -6.42
CA ASN A 53 13.20 -8.41 -6.17
C ASN A 53 12.18 -8.16 -5.04
N GLY A 54 11.64 -9.21 -4.39
CA GLY A 54 10.70 -9.11 -3.29
C GLY A 54 9.29 -8.67 -3.67
N GLU A 55 9.00 -8.50 -4.96
CA GLU A 55 7.69 -8.06 -5.43
C GLU A 55 6.65 -9.17 -5.34
N MET A 56 5.43 -8.81 -4.98
CA MET A 56 4.28 -9.70 -5.11
C MET A 56 3.98 -9.90 -6.61
N THR A 57 4.06 -11.14 -7.07
CA THR A 57 3.85 -11.51 -8.48
C THR A 57 2.48 -12.11 -8.75
N GLU A 58 1.82 -12.60 -7.71
CA GLU A 58 0.50 -13.21 -7.82
C GLU A 58 -0.32 -12.92 -6.56
N LEU A 59 -1.58 -12.60 -6.79
CA LEU A 59 -2.63 -12.50 -5.78
C LEU A 59 -3.86 -13.20 -6.35
N ASN A 60 -3.93 -14.50 -6.18
CA ASN A 60 -4.94 -15.35 -6.81
C ASN A 60 -6.01 -15.76 -5.81
N TYR A 61 -7.26 -15.59 -6.20
CA TYR A 61 -8.42 -16.08 -5.46
C TYR A 61 -9.28 -16.91 -6.40
N THR A 62 -9.57 -18.13 -6.01
CA THR A 62 -10.45 -19.07 -6.76
C THR A 62 -10.04 -19.24 -8.22
N GLY A 63 -8.72 -19.26 -8.48
CA GLY A 63 -8.16 -19.42 -9.83
C GLY A 63 -8.02 -18.14 -10.65
N LYS A 64 -8.42 -16.99 -10.12
CA LYS A 64 -8.29 -15.69 -10.80
C LYS A 64 -7.20 -14.84 -10.16
N ASN A 65 -6.20 -14.44 -10.93
CA ASN A 65 -5.19 -13.49 -10.48
C ASN A 65 -5.76 -12.05 -10.52
N LEU A 66 -5.72 -11.36 -9.39
CA LEU A 66 -6.31 -10.03 -9.22
C LEU A 66 -5.34 -8.89 -9.53
N ILE A 67 -4.07 -9.18 -9.79
CA ILE A 67 -3.05 -8.16 -10.04
C ILE A 67 -2.35 -8.40 -11.38
N LYS A 68 -1.99 -7.32 -12.05
CA LYS A 68 -1.07 -7.32 -13.19
C LYS A 68 0.35 -7.00 -12.73
N GLU A 69 0.49 -6.03 -11.82
CA GLU A 69 1.72 -5.74 -11.09
C GLU A 69 1.37 -5.62 -9.60
N GLY A 70 2.18 -6.24 -8.74
CA GLY A 70 1.98 -6.23 -7.30
C GLY A 70 2.26 -4.87 -6.67
N LEU A 71 2.10 -4.84 -5.35
CA LEU A 71 2.34 -3.62 -4.58
C LEU A 71 3.81 -3.22 -4.63
N GLN A 72 4.06 -2.01 -5.10
CA GLN A 72 5.38 -1.40 -5.17
C GLN A 72 5.40 -0.12 -4.33
N PRO A 73 6.46 0.13 -3.54
CA PRO A 73 6.64 1.38 -2.82
C PRO A 73 6.64 2.58 -3.78
N ASN A 74 5.94 3.64 -3.40
CA ASN A 74 5.85 4.85 -4.21
C ASN A 74 5.98 6.10 -3.35
N PHE A 75 7.03 6.87 -3.62
CA PHE A 75 7.37 8.10 -2.91
C PHE A 75 7.14 9.36 -3.74
N TRP A 76 6.58 9.22 -4.94
CA TRP A 76 6.35 10.31 -5.88
C TRP A 76 4.87 10.51 -6.19
N ARG A 77 4.51 11.75 -6.49
CA ARG A 77 3.18 12.13 -6.99
C ARG A 77 3.32 13.06 -8.20
N PRO A 78 2.30 13.21 -9.03
CA PRO A 78 2.25 14.27 -10.04
C PRO A 78 2.47 15.63 -9.39
N LEU A 79 3.14 16.53 -10.13
CA LEU A 79 3.36 17.89 -9.69
C LEU A 79 2.05 18.68 -9.73
N THR A 80 1.88 19.55 -8.76
CA THR A 80 0.85 20.59 -8.78
C THR A 80 1.42 21.90 -9.32
N ASP A 81 0.55 22.87 -9.64
CA ASP A 81 0.97 24.18 -10.14
C ASP A 81 1.92 24.89 -9.18
N ASN A 82 1.75 24.70 -7.87
CA ASN A 82 2.62 25.29 -6.85
C ASN A 82 4.00 24.61 -6.78
N ASP A 83 4.12 23.37 -7.18
CA ASP A 83 5.37 22.61 -7.15
C ASP A 83 6.37 23.12 -8.20
N ILE A 84 5.88 23.60 -9.34
CA ILE A 84 6.71 24.02 -10.47
C ILE A 84 7.58 25.24 -10.10
N PRO A 85 7.02 26.38 -9.67
CA PRO A 85 7.82 27.55 -9.28
C PRO A 85 8.65 27.30 -8.02
N ASN A 86 8.22 26.38 -7.15
CA ASN A 86 8.93 25.99 -5.93
C ASN A 86 10.16 25.07 -6.22
N GLY A 87 10.41 24.69 -7.47
CA GLY A 87 11.52 23.82 -7.83
C GLY A 87 11.43 22.40 -7.27
N HIS A 88 10.22 21.94 -6.97
CA HIS A 88 9.97 20.63 -6.34
C HIS A 88 10.62 19.46 -7.11
N LEU A 89 10.59 19.50 -8.44
CA LEU A 89 11.19 18.46 -9.27
C LEU A 89 12.70 18.30 -9.02
N ILE A 90 13.40 19.42 -8.81
CA ILE A 90 14.85 19.41 -8.55
C ILE A 90 15.12 19.05 -7.10
N ARG A 91 14.43 19.72 -6.16
CA ARG A 91 14.64 19.57 -4.72
C ARG A 91 14.28 18.17 -4.21
N CYS A 92 13.16 17.62 -4.69
CA CYS A 92 12.64 16.32 -4.25
C CYS A 92 12.90 15.18 -5.25
N GLY A 93 13.65 15.45 -6.31
CA GLY A 93 13.88 14.50 -7.41
C GLY A 93 14.42 13.15 -7.00
N THR A 94 15.20 13.08 -5.92
CA THR A 94 15.70 11.84 -5.32
C THR A 94 14.59 10.81 -5.01
N TRP A 95 13.36 11.29 -4.75
CA TRP A 95 12.24 10.41 -4.42
C TRP A 95 11.51 9.83 -5.64
N ARG A 96 11.75 10.40 -6.83
CA ARG A 96 10.95 10.07 -8.03
C ARG A 96 10.96 8.59 -8.38
N ASN A 97 12.10 7.96 -8.30
CA ASN A 97 12.31 6.55 -8.63
C ASN A 97 12.68 5.70 -7.40
N ALA A 98 12.72 6.28 -6.23
CA ALA A 98 13.26 5.67 -5.01
C ALA A 98 12.66 4.30 -4.68
N GLY A 99 11.35 4.12 -4.90
CA GLY A 99 10.70 2.83 -4.68
C GLY A 99 11.12 1.76 -5.70
N ARG A 100 11.25 2.14 -6.98
CA ARG A 100 11.66 1.23 -8.05
C ARG A 100 13.15 0.84 -7.93
N ASP A 101 13.97 1.79 -7.52
CA ASP A 101 15.43 1.63 -7.49
C ASP A 101 15.92 1.01 -6.15
N ALA A 102 14.98 0.74 -5.22
CA ALA A 102 15.26 0.03 -3.97
C ALA A 102 15.74 -1.41 -4.25
N LYS A 103 16.87 -1.79 -3.62
CA LYS A 103 17.50 -3.10 -3.85
C LYS A 103 17.13 -4.07 -2.75
N LEU A 104 16.52 -5.20 -3.14
CA LEU A 104 16.22 -6.27 -2.20
C LEU A 104 17.49 -6.76 -1.52
N GLN A 105 17.48 -6.79 -0.20
CA GLN A 105 18.53 -7.36 0.64
C GLN A 105 18.17 -8.75 1.12
N ASN A 106 16.92 -8.93 1.51
CA ASN A 106 16.41 -10.19 2.02
C ASN A 106 14.92 -10.31 1.80
N ILE A 107 14.46 -11.55 1.59
CA ILE A 107 13.05 -11.92 1.66
C ILE A 107 12.93 -13.20 2.49
N GLU A 108 12.13 -13.16 3.51
CA GLU A 108 11.90 -14.26 4.43
C GLU A 108 10.43 -14.45 4.74
N VAL A 109 10.09 -15.62 5.25
CA VAL A 109 8.74 -15.92 5.73
C VAL A 109 8.83 -16.49 7.14
N ALA A 110 8.01 -15.97 8.02
CA ALA A 110 7.82 -16.48 9.38
C ALA A 110 6.39 -17.00 9.51
N GLU A 111 6.27 -18.22 10.02
CA GLU A 111 4.99 -18.85 10.33
C GLU A 111 4.74 -18.75 11.83
N ALA A 112 3.62 -18.19 12.23
CA ALA A 112 3.23 -18.04 13.62
C ALA A 112 1.75 -18.44 13.80
N GLY A 113 1.54 -19.59 14.42
CA GLY A 113 0.20 -20.18 14.53
C GLY A 113 -0.38 -20.47 13.14
N GLN A 114 -1.50 -19.84 12.82
CA GLN A 114 -2.17 -20.02 11.54
C GLN A 114 -1.86 -18.88 10.54
N THR A 115 -0.88 -18.03 10.81
CA THR A 115 -0.53 -16.90 9.93
C THR A 115 0.87 -17.07 9.34
N ALA A 116 1.05 -16.62 8.09
CA ALA A 116 2.36 -16.48 7.46
C ALA A 116 2.66 -14.99 7.26
N THR A 117 3.84 -14.56 7.65
CA THR A 117 4.31 -13.19 7.42
C THR A 117 5.51 -13.22 6.50
N VAL A 118 5.33 -12.70 5.29
CA VAL A 118 6.42 -12.50 4.34
C VAL A 118 6.99 -11.11 4.55
N THR A 119 8.30 -11.04 4.78
CA THR A 119 9.03 -9.78 5.00
C THR A 119 10.09 -9.60 3.91
N ALA A 120 9.98 -8.53 3.15
CA ALA A 120 11.00 -8.13 2.19
C ALA A 120 11.69 -6.85 2.68
N THR A 121 13.02 -6.90 2.77
CA THR A 121 13.88 -5.80 3.24
C THR A 121 14.70 -5.27 2.09
N TYR A 122 14.70 -3.95 1.92
CA TYR A 122 15.36 -3.26 0.82
C TYR A 122 16.31 -2.20 1.32
N ARG A 123 17.38 -1.98 0.58
CA ARG A 123 18.28 -0.84 0.75
C ARG A 123 18.00 0.20 -0.33
N MET A 124 17.78 1.44 0.07
CA MET A 124 17.61 2.62 -0.76
C MET A 124 18.91 3.43 -0.70
N GLU A 125 19.85 3.11 -1.59
CA GLU A 125 21.23 3.63 -1.49
C GLU A 125 21.29 5.15 -1.68
N GLU A 126 20.57 5.68 -2.66
CA GLU A 126 20.55 7.12 -2.94
C GLU A 126 20.00 7.92 -1.76
N GLN A 127 18.99 7.38 -1.07
CA GLN A 127 18.35 8.01 0.08
C GLN A 127 19.07 7.69 1.40
N ASP A 128 20.06 6.81 1.41
CA ASP A 128 20.69 6.27 2.62
C ASP A 128 19.63 5.77 3.61
N ALA A 129 18.70 4.95 3.15
CA ALA A 129 17.54 4.52 3.93
C ALA A 129 17.27 3.03 3.76
N ASP A 130 16.59 2.45 4.74
CA ASP A 130 16.09 1.09 4.67
C ASP A 130 14.56 1.10 4.55
N LEU A 131 14.06 0.18 3.75
CA LEU A 131 12.64 -0.01 3.53
C LEU A 131 12.29 -1.47 3.80
N GLN A 132 11.21 -1.70 4.52
CA GLN A 132 10.70 -3.03 4.79
C GLN A 132 9.22 -3.09 4.45
N THR A 133 8.81 -4.15 3.74
CA THR A 133 7.42 -4.46 3.48
C THR A 133 7.08 -5.81 4.13
N LEU A 134 6.01 -5.81 4.92
CA LEU A 134 5.50 -7.00 5.60
C LEU A 134 4.11 -7.34 5.03
N TYR A 135 3.93 -8.59 4.65
CA TYR A 135 2.68 -9.13 4.17
C TYR A 135 2.21 -10.22 5.15
N LYS A 136 1.31 -9.84 6.07
CA LYS A 136 0.70 -10.81 6.99
C LYS A 136 -0.51 -11.45 6.31
N ILE A 137 -0.41 -12.74 6.08
CA ILE A 137 -1.39 -13.55 5.35
C ILE A 137 -2.11 -14.46 6.34
N THR A 138 -3.43 -14.46 6.30
CA THR A 138 -4.28 -15.29 7.17
C THR A 138 -5.03 -16.35 6.36
N PRO A 139 -5.47 -17.46 6.96
CA PRO A 139 -6.13 -18.57 6.26
C PRO A 139 -7.41 -18.21 5.51
N ASP A 140 -8.08 -17.12 5.89
CA ASP A 140 -9.24 -16.57 5.18
C ASP A 140 -8.88 -15.75 3.92
N GLY A 141 -7.59 -15.74 3.55
CA GLY A 141 -7.09 -15.05 2.37
C GLY A 141 -6.86 -13.56 2.54
N LYS A 142 -6.99 -12.99 3.74
CA LYS A 142 -6.63 -11.58 3.95
C LYS A 142 -5.13 -11.40 3.91
N VAL A 143 -4.70 -10.36 3.22
CA VAL A 143 -3.30 -9.91 3.15
C VAL A 143 -3.23 -8.51 3.75
N GLN A 144 -2.69 -8.42 4.96
CA GLN A 144 -2.40 -7.13 5.59
C GLN A 144 -1.00 -6.70 5.20
N VAL A 145 -0.87 -5.50 4.62
CA VAL A 145 0.42 -4.95 4.18
C VAL A 145 0.84 -3.83 5.11
N THR A 146 2.10 -3.89 5.56
CA THR A 146 2.73 -2.84 6.35
C THR A 146 4.03 -2.44 5.69
N MET A 147 4.27 -1.15 5.55
CA MET A 147 5.50 -0.61 5.01
C MET A 147 6.19 0.25 6.07
N HIS A 148 7.45 -0.05 6.35
CA HIS A 148 8.30 0.70 7.26
C HIS A 148 9.44 1.35 6.48
N PHE A 149 9.59 2.66 6.62
CA PHE A 149 10.69 3.43 6.09
C PHE A 149 11.57 3.88 7.26
N THR A 150 12.85 3.55 7.21
CA THR A 150 13.84 3.91 8.23
C THR A 150 14.90 4.81 7.58
N PRO A 151 14.91 6.11 7.87
CA PRO A 151 15.91 7.03 7.34
C PRO A 151 17.29 6.75 7.95
N GLY A 152 18.33 6.91 7.13
CA GLY A 152 19.71 6.92 7.60
C GLY A 152 20.15 8.30 8.09
N LYS A 153 21.43 8.61 7.89
CA LYS A 153 22.04 9.86 8.34
C LYS A 153 22.10 10.96 7.27
N LYS A 154 21.91 10.60 6.02
CA LYS A 154 21.92 11.55 4.90
C LYS A 154 20.77 12.54 5.05
N PRO A 155 21.00 13.87 5.00
CA PRO A 155 19.91 14.84 4.95
C PRO A 155 19.15 14.65 3.64
N LEU A 156 17.84 14.49 3.76
CA LEU A 156 16.93 14.29 2.64
C LEU A 156 15.97 15.49 2.54
N SER A 157 15.53 15.77 1.33
CA SER A 157 14.40 16.67 1.11
C SER A 157 13.12 16.05 1.68
N GLU A 158 12.08 16.86 1.80
CA GLU A 158 10.75 16.38 2.12
C GLU A 158 10.29 15.29 1.12
N MET A 159 9.65 14.27 1.66
CA MET A 159 9.11 13.16 0.88
C MET A 159 7.76 13.55 0.27
N PRO A 160 7.61 13.57 -1.07
CA PRO A 160 6.37 14.03 -1.71
C PRO A 160 5.16 13.14 -1.41
N ARG A 161 5.41 11.86 -1.18
CA ARG A 161 4.40 10.85 -0.90
C ARG A 161 5.02 9.67 -0.15
N LEU A 162 4.27 9.11 0.78
CA LEU A 162 4.55 7.80 1.37
C LEU A 162 3.37 6.89 1.04
N GLY A 163 3.58 5.90 0.19
CA GLY A 163 2.51 5.01 -0.23
C GLY A 163 2.99 3.86 -1.09
N MET A 164 2.04 3.11 -1.59
CA MET A 164 2.27 2.00 -2.52
C MET A 164 1.34 2.15 -3.73
N ARG A 165 1.73 1.56 -4.84
CA ARG A 165 0.92 1.42 -6.04
C ARG A 165 0.86 -0.05 -6.45
N MET A 166 -0.20 -0.42 -7.16
CA MET A 166 -0.33 -1.70 -7.85
C MET A 166 -1.06 -1.48 -9.18
N ILE A 167 -0.93 -2.42 -10.10
CA ILE A 167 -1.66 -2.40 -11.35
C ILE A 167 -2.62 -3.59 -11.37
N LEU A 168 -3.88 -3.29 -11.62
CA LEU A 168 -4.93 -4.28 -11.77
C LEU A 168 -5.15 -4.61 -13.25
N PRO A 169 -5.70 -5.79 -13.59
CA PRO A 169 -6.17 -6.08 -14.93
C PRO A 169 -7.20 -5.07 -15.43
N ALA A 170 -7.21 -4.80 -16.75
CA ALA A 170 -8.03 -3.76 -17.34
C ALA A 170 -9.55 -3.98 -17.21
N GLU A 171 -9.97 -5.20 -16.91
CA GLU A 171 -11.37 -5.51 -16.64
C GLU A 171 -11.92 -4.91 -15.35
N TYR A 172 -11.05 -4.42 -14.44
CA TYR A 172 -11.45 -3.72 -13.21
C TYR A 172 -11.54 -2.22 -13.46
N GLU A 173 -12.54 -1.81 -14.24
CA GLU A 173 -12.76 -0.41 -14.62
C GLU A 173 -13.52 0.39 -13.55
N MET A 174 -14.31 -0.29 -12.72
CA MET A 174 -15.12 0.34 -11.69
C MET A 174 -14.44 0.24 -10.33
N MET A 175 -14.28 1.38 -9.69
CA MET A 175 -13.77 1.46 -8.32
C MET A 175 -14.82 2.10 -7.42
N THR A 176 -15.13 1.43 -6.33
CA THR A 176 -16.00 1.96 -5.28
C THR A 176 -15.21 2.07 -3.99
N TRP A 177 -15.30 3.23 -3.33
CA TRP A 177 -14.63 3.39 -2.04
C TRP A 177 -15.53 4.11 -1.03
N LEU A 178 -15.39 3.73 0.24
CA LEU A 178 -15.96 4.45 1.37
C LEU A 178 -14.86 5.34 1.97
N GLY A 179 -15.07 6.64 1.93
CA GLY A 179 -14.07 7.59 2.42
C GLY A 179 -14.37 9.01 1.98
N ARG A 180 -13.37 9.87 2.12
CA ARG A 180 -13.49 11.25 1.63
C ARG A 180 -13.42 11.27 0.11
N GLY A 181 -14.26 12.10 -0.52
CA GLY A 181 -14.31 12.23 -1.96
C GLY A 181 -15.29 13.32 -2.42
N PRO A 182 -15.59 13.33 -3.73
CA PRO A 182 -15.00 12.53 -4.82
C PRO A 182 -13.63 13.05 -5.28
N GLN A 183 -13.24 14.30 -4.90
CA GLN A 183 -11.98 14.91 -5.30
C GLN A 183 -10.81 14.42 -4.42
N GLU A 184 -9.59 14.83 -4.82
CA GLU A 184 -8.39 14.64 -4.02
C GLU A 184 -8.52 15.32 -2.64
N THR A 185 -7.90 14.71 -1.62
CA THR A 185 -8.00 15.13 -0.23
C THR A 185 -6.64 15.37 0.40
N TYR A 186 -5.90 16.33 -0.15
CA TYR A 186 -4.69 16.85 0.49
C TYR A 186 -5.01 17.45 1.87
N ALA A 187 -4.02 17.54 2.73
CA ALA A 187 -4.20 17.98 4.11
C ALA A 187 -4.91 19.34 4.24
N ASP A 188 -4.66 20.25 3.31
CA ASP A 188 -5.24 21.59 3.22
C ASP A 188 -6.62 21.62 2.53
N ARG A 189 -7.05 20.54 1.87
CA ARG A 189 -8.31 20.46 1.10
C ARG A 189 -9.32 19.43 1.63
N LYS A 190 -8.91 18.60 2.57
CA LYS A 190 -9.74 17.48 3.07
C LYS A 190 -11.06 17.91 3.74
N THR A 191 -11.13 19.15 4.26
CA THR A 191 -12.35 19.66 4.91
C THR A 191 -13.52 19.79 3.94
N GLY A 192 -13.24 20.08 2.66
CA GLY A 192 -14.27 20.18 1.63
C GLY A 192 -14.73 18.82 1.06
N ALA A 193 -14.05 17.72 1.42
CA ALA A 193 -14.39 16.39 0.95
C ALA A 193 -15.16 15.61 2.03
N LEU A 194 -16.41 15.30 1.74
CA LEU A 194 -17.29 14.57 2.66
C LEU A 194 -16.95 13.08 2.66
N ILE A 195 -17.23 12.41 3.77
CA ILE A 195 -17.16 10.94 3.82
C ILE A 195 -18.41 10.37 3.17
N GLY A 196 -18.23 9.50 2.20
CA GLY A 196 -19.33 8.90 1.44
C GLY A 196 -18.87 7.62 0.74
N LEU A 197 -19.82 7.01 0.08
CA LEU A 197 -19.57 5.92 -0.86
C LEU A 197 -19.55 6.52 -2.27
N TYR A 198 -18.47 6.39 -2.96
CA TYR A 198 -18.20 6.94 -4.29
C TYR A 198 -17.87 5.85 -5.28
#